data_b6f28a74cb834b77a40a004bcb94e4c7
#
_entry.id   b6f28a74cb834b77a40a004bcb94e4c7
#
_cell.length_a   1.000
_cell.length_b   1.000
_cell.length_c   1.000
_cell.angle_alpha   90.00
_cell.angle_beta   90.00
_cell.angle_gamma   90.00
#
_symmetry.space_group_name_H-M   'P 1'
#
loop_
_entity.id
_entity.type
_entity.pdbx_description
1 polymer ?
#
loop_
_entity_poly.entity_id
_entity_poly.type
_entity_poly.pdbx_seq_one_letter_code
_entity_poly.pdbx_strand_id
1 'polypeptide(L)'
;MRKRRLAYWLVLAVLAVFLFFFSRPFFLWALAVLGVLALVVAVLLRQDAKKLTLCLEVRSGGREGSQVPLTIVVRPRGRILVSRCMEVDLSIENLMFGSVRSRKLHLRLGRGEQRYQIPIPAAQCGQVCLRCDGVRVLDVLDLFSMACAPVREVQTTIYPRRVRVQVLLSQATVGAPRADNMMQNRQGNDPSELFDIREYVPGDDIRSIHWKLSSKTEQLIVRQSIEPFSYHMALLPDLGRKQGERSVDQDELNGAVALGSAIAQGLLRQGVAFCAALPTAEGLELCEIRTQSDFARCMDWWLSYPIPENPGASLQAFLAQHWEGYFTRLLLLTAGPCDLDLTGLDGRIGLTVVSAVNVSAPATAEMSPTTTMVELPTHPDRQEAWRVVC
;
A
#
# COMPACT_ATOMS: atom_id res chain seq x y z
N MET A 1 -26.30 -25.12 7.73
CA MET A 1 -25.82 -26.04 6.71
C MET A 1 -25.62 -27.48 7.20
N ARG A 2 -24.70 -27.80 8.12
CA ARG A 2 -24.47 -29.18 8.61
C ARG A 2 -25.74 -29.92 9.05
N LYS A 3 -26.66 -29.27 9.75
CA LYS A 3 -27.90 -29.89 10.27
C LYS A 3 -28.85 -30.36 9.16
N ARG A 4 -29.05 -29.59 8.08
CA ARG A 4 -29.95 -29.97 6.96
C ARG A 4 -29.37 -31.09 6.11
N ARG A 5 -28.07 -31.08 5.83
CA ARG A 5 -27.35 -32.18 5.18
C ARG A 5 -27.45 -33.46 6.00
N LEU A 6 -27.18 -33.36 7.31
CA LEU A 6 -27.33 -34.49 8.22
C LEU A 6 -28.76 -35.05 8.24
N ALA A 7 -29.77 -34.17 8.31
CA ALA A 7 -31.18 -34.59 8.27
C ALA A 7 -31.53 -35.32 6.96
N TYR A 8 -31.07 -34.81 5.80
CA TYR A 8 -31.30 -35.45 4.52
C TYR A 8 -30.66 -36.85 4.45
N TRP A 9 -29.39 -36.99 4.83
CA TRP A 9 -28.71 -38.26 4.87
C TRP A 9 -29.32 -39.23 5.89
N LEU A 10 -29.77 -38.73 7.00
CA LEU A 10 -30.47 -39.51 8.02
C LEU A 10 -31.81 -40.05 7.48
N VAL A 11 -32.59 -39.23 6.77
CA VAL A 11 -33.84 -39.69 6.10
C VAL A 11 -33.55 -40.79 5.09
N LEU A 12 -32.51 -40.63 4.25
CA LEU A 12 -32.11 -41.66 3.31
C LEU A 12 -31.70 -42.97 4.04
N ALA A 13 -30.92 -42.84 5.10
CA ALA A 13 -30.50 -44.01 5.90
C ALA A 13 -31.70 -44.72 6.55
N VAL A 14 -32.63 -43.95 7.12
CA VAL A 14 -33.88 -44.54 7.72
C VAL A 14 -34.70 -45.23 6.64
N LEU A 15 -34.91 -44.62 5.48
CA LEU A 15 -35.64 -45.27 4.37
C LEU A 15 -34.94 -46.55 3.88
N ALA A 16 -33.61 -46.57 3.83
CA ALA A 16 -32.85 -47.78 3.48
C ALA A 16 -33.03 -48.89 4.51
N VAL A 17 -33.02 -48.55 5.80
CA VAL A 17 -33.31 -49.52 6.90
C VAL A 17 -34.74 -50.04 6.80
N PHE A 18 -35.73 -49.19 6.56
CA PHE A 18 -37.11 -49.62 6.37
C PHE A 18 -37.27 -50.53 5.13
N LEU A 19 -36.57 -50.23 4.03
CA LEU A 19 -36.56 -51.08 2.86
C LEU A 19 -36.02 -52.50 3.20
N PHE A 20 -34.96 -52.58 4.01
CA PHE A 20 -34.36 -53.83 4.43
C PHE A 20 -35.32 -54.67 5.32
N PHE A 21 -36.00 -54.03 6.25
CA PHE A 21 -36.89 -54.75 7.18
C PHE A 21 -38.28 -55.10 6.61
N PHE A 22 -38.84 -54.21 5.80
CA PHE A 22 -40.24 -54.40 5.35
C PHE A 22 -40.35 -54.82 3.89
N SER A 23 -39.27 -54.83 3.11
CA SER A 23 -39.23 -55.26 1.68
C SER A 23 -40.37 -54.74 0.80
N ARG A 24 -40.94 -53.56 1.17
CA ARG A 24 -42.07 -52.96 0.42
C ARG A 24 -41.55 -52.11 -0.73
N PRO A 25 -42.08 -52.24 -1.96
CA PRO A 25 -41.64 -51.51 -3.13
C PRO A 25 -41.78 -49.97 -2.94
N PHE A 26 -42.68 -49.52 -2.06
CA PHE A 26 -42.85 -48.12 -1.72
C PHE A 26 -41.55 -47.46 -1.22
N PHE A 27 -40.80 -48.12 -0.31
CA PHE A 27 -39.55 -47.56 0.22
C PHE A 27 -38.46 -47.48 -0.85
N LEU A 28 -38.45 -48.44 -1.79
CA LEU A 28 -37.53 -48.38 -2.93
C LEU A 28 -37.82 -47.21 -3.85
N TRP A 29 -39.11 -46.99 -4.17
CA TRP A 29 -39.54 -45.82 -4.97
C TRP A 29 -39.23 -44.52 -4.26
N ALA A 30 -39.49 -44.41 -2.96
CA ALA A 30 -39.18 -43.20 -2.19
C ALA A 30 -37.67 -42.88 -2.19
N LEU A 31 -36.83 -43.91 -1.99
CA LEU A 31 -35.37 -43.77 -2.02
C LEU A 31 -34.87 -43.36 -3.41
N ALA A 32 -35.43 -43.99 -4.47
CA ALA A 32 -35.10 -43.63 -5.86
C ALA A 32 -35.49 -42.20 -6.19
N VAL A 33 -36.67 -41.73 -5.81
CA VAL A 33 -37.14 -40.37 -6.04
C VAL A 33 -36.24 -39.34 -5.30
N LEU A 34 -35.91 -39.58 -4.03
CA LEU A 34 -35.01 -38.70 -3.29
C LEU A 34 -33.60 -38.68 -3.89
N GLY A 35 -33.07 -39.82 -4.31
CA GLY A 35 -31.78 -39.93 -4.99
C GLY A 35 -31.74 -39.15 -6.31
N VAL A 36 -32.78 -39.34 -7.16
CA VAL A 36 -32.92 -38.62 -8.42
C VAL A 36 -33.06 -37.11 -8.18
N LEU A 37 -33.84 -36.70 -7.16
CA LEU A 37 -33.99 -35.30 -6.81
C LEU A 37 -32.67 -34.67 -6.42
N ALA A 38 -31.86 -35.36 -5.61
CA ALA A 38 -30.54 -34.89 -5.23
C ALA A 38 -29.62 -34.73 -6.45
N LEU A 39 -29.63 -35.73 -7.36
CA LEU A 39 -28.84 -35.66 -8.58
C LEU A 39 -29.24 -34.49 -9.47
N VAL A 40 -30.56 -34.32 -9.67
CA VAL A 40 -31.10 -33.17 -10.44
C VAL A 40 -30.68 -31.84 -9.82
N VAL A 41 -30.80 -31.69 -8.51
CA VAL A 41 -30.36 -30.44 -7.80
C VAL A 41 -28.87 -30.24 -8.00
N ALA A 42 -28.04 -31.26 -7.88
CA ALA A 42 -26.60 -31.17 -8.10
C ALA A 42 -26.23 -30.72 -9.52
N VAL A 43 -26.89 -31.30 -10.54
CA VAL A 43 -26.69 -30.93 -11.95
C VAL A 43 -27.13 -29.49 -12.24
N LEU A 44 -28.30 -29.09 -11.74
CA LEU A 44 -28.81 -27.73 -11.91
C LEU A 44 -27.93 -26.72 -11.17
N LEU A 45 -27.46 -27.04 -9.97
CA LEU A 45 -26.55 -26.19 -9.20
C LEU A 45 -25.22 -25.97 -9.96
N ARG A 46 -24.70 -27.02 -10.59
CA ARG A 46 -23.48 -26.91 -11.43
C ARG A 46 -23.71 -26.01 -12.65
N GLN A 47 -24.90 -26.07 -13.25
CA GLN A 47 -25.26 -25.16 -14.35
C GLN A 47 -25.40 -23.72 -13.87
N ASP A 48 -26.05 -23.49 -12.73
CA ASP A 48 -26.18 -22.17 -12.11
C ASP A 48 -24.82 -21.57 -11.75
N ALA A 49 -23.91 -22.36 -11.17
CA ALA A 49 -22.55 -21.92 -10.82
C ALA A 49 -21.76 -21.40 -12.03
N LYS A 50 -21.92 -22.03 -13.20
CA LYS A 50 -21.29 -21.57 -14.46
C LYS A 50 -21.89 -20.30 -15.03
N LYS A 51 -23.14 -20.00 -14.71
CA LYS A 51 -23.86 -18.80 -15.18
C LYS A 51 -23.61 -17.58 -14.32
N LEU A 52 -23.10 -17.74 -13.11
CA LEU A 52 -22.86 -16.67 -12.16
C LEU A 52 -21.45 -16.10 -12.34
N THR A 53 -21.40 -14.77 -12.52
CA THR A 53 -20.15 -14.00 -12.51
C THR A 53 -20.18 -13.01 -11.36
N LEU A 54 -19.06 -12.93 -10.62
CA LEU A 54 -18.87 -12.01 -9.52
C LEU A 54 -17.75 -11.03 -9.88
N CYS A 55 -17.97 -9.75 -9.65
CA CYS A 55 -16.99 -8.69 -9.82
C CYS A 55 -16.88 -7.89 -8.53
N LEU A 56 -15.67 -7.49 -8.18
CA LEU A 56 -15.41 -6.55 -7.11
C LEU A 56 -15.25 -5.16 -7.71
N GLU A 57 -15.93 -4.18 -7.16
CA GLU A 57 -15.80 -2.77 -7.51
C GLU A 57 -15.49 -1.98 -6.23
N VAL A 58 -14.40 -1.22 -6.22
CA VAL A 58 -14.03 -0.32 -5.12
C VAL A 58 -13.89 1.08 -5.64
N ARG A 59 -14.43 2.06 -4.94
CA ARG A 59 -14.11 3.47 -5.21
C ARG A 59 -12.64 3.72 -4.86
N SER A 60 -11.92 4.36 -5.77
CA SER A 60 -10.54 4.74 -5.55
C SER A 60 -10.41 5.70 -4.36
N GLY A 61 -9.48 5.40 -3.46
CA GLY A 61 -9.05 6.27 -2.38
C GLY A 61 -9.99 6.28 -1.16
N GLY A 62 -9.56 5.60 -0.11
CA GLY A 62 -10.07 5.76 1.25
C GLY A 62 -9.13 6.60 2.10
N ARG A 63 -9.56 6.94 3.30
CA ARG A 63 -8.69 7.57 4.30
C ARG A 63 -8.73 6.76 5.58
N GLU A 64 -7.60 6.68 6.27
CA GLU A 64 -7.51 6.05 7.60
C GLU A 64 -8.62 6.58 8.53
N GLY A 65 -9.25 5.68 9.28
CA GLY A 65 -10.39 5.97 10.14
C GLY A 65 -11.75 6.07 9.43
N SER A 66 -11.78 6.00 8.08
CA SER A 66 -13.04 5.97 7.32
C SER A 66 -13.51 4.55 7.00
N GLN A 67 -14.69 4.46 6.39
CA GLN A 67 -15.17 3.21 5.81
C GLN A 67 -15.11 3.29 4.30
N VAL A 68 -14.41 2.33 3.68
CA VAL A 68 -14.33 2.23 2.21
C VAL A 68 -15.44 1.28 1.73
N PRO A 69 -16.37 1.73 0.90
CA PRO A 69 -17.44 0.89 0.39
C PRO A 69 -16.89 -0.05 -0.70
N LEU A 70 -16.85 -1.36 -0.40
CA LEU A 70 -16.68 -2.41 -1.40
C LEU A 70 -18.03 -2.76 -1.98
N THR A 71 -18.18 -2.69 -3.28
CA THR A 71 -19.37 -3.16 -4.00
C THR A 71 -19.09 -4.50 -4.64
N ILE A 72 -19.80 -5.52 -4.21
CA ILE A 72 -19.78 -6.83 -4.84
C ILE A 72 -20.93 -6.90 -5.83
N VAL A 73 -20.61 -7.04 -7.10
CA VAL A 73 -21.60 -7.12 -8.19
C VAL A 73 -21.72 -8.58 -8.62
N VAL A 74 -22.92 -9.12 -8.47
CA VAL A 74 -23.26 -10.48 -8.92
C VAL A 74 -24.11 -10.39 -10.17
N ARG A 75 -23.62 -10.91 -11.29
CA ARG A 75 -24.28 -10.89 -12.59
C ARG A 75 -24.63 -12.31 -13.04
N PRO A 76 -25.91 -12.68 -13.06
CA PRO A 76 -26.33 -13.96 -13.64
C PRO A 76 -26.41 -13.86 -15.16
N ARG A 77 -25.80 -14.81 -15.87
CA ARG A 77 -25.93 -14.97 -17.33
C ARG A 77 -27.14 -15.83 -17.68
N GLY A 78 -28.34 -15.38 -17.30
CA GLY A 78 -29.60 -16.06 -17.54
C GLY A 78 -30.35 -16.43 -16.27
N ARG A 79 -31.35 -17.34 -16.39
CA ARG A 79 -32.21 -17.72 -15.27
C ARG A 79 -31.49 -18.68 -14.33
N ILE A 80 -31.47 -18.34 -13.04
CA ILE A 80 -31.00 -19.20 -11.94
C ILE A 80 -32.18 -20.08 -11.51
N LEU A 81 -31.93 -21.38 -11.34
CA LEU A 81 -32.98 -22.37 -11.10
C LEU A 81 -33.05 -22.83 -9.64
N VAL A 82 -31.91 -23.21 -9.06
CA VAL A 82 -31.86 -23.83 -7.73
C VAL A 82 -30.96 -23.11 -6.75
N SER A 83 -30.15 -22.16 -7.22
CA SER A 83 -29.22 -21.44 -6.36
C SER A 83 -29.95 -20.35 -5.58
N ARG A 84 -29.76 -20.33 -4.25
CA ARG A 84 -30.38 -19.33 -3.37
C ARG A 84 -29.40 -18.40 -2.71
N CYS A 85 -28.22 -18.90 -2.39
CA CYS A 85 -27.22 -18.17 -1.64
C CYS A 85 -25.84 -18.42 -2.24
N MET A 86 -24.99 -17.39 -2.14
CA MET A 86 -23.58 -17.45 -2.51
C MET A 86 -22.75 -17.18 -1.25
N GLU A 87 -21.79 -18.01 -0.97
CA GLU A 87 -20.74 -17.79 0.03
C GLU A 87 -19.51 -17.23 -0.68
N VAL A 88 -18.99 -16.13 -0.15
CA VAL A 88 -17.78 -15.47 -0.64
C VAL A 88 -16.80 -15.38 0.51
N ASP A 89 -15.65 -16.01 0.35
CA ASP A 89 -14.52 -15.88 1.26
C ASP A 89 -13.69 -14.68 0.78
N LEU A 90 -13.89 -13.51 1.40
CA LEU A 90 -13.20 -12.27 1.09
C LEU A 90 -11.95 -12.16 1.95
N SER A 91 -10.78 -12.01 1.31
CA SER A 91 -9.50 -11.69 1.93
C SER A 91 -9.15 -10.24 1.65
N ILE A 92 -8.77 -9.53 2.69
CA ILE A 92 -8.36 -8.13 2.70
C ILE A 92 -6.93 -8.09 3.18
N GLU A 93 -6.00 -7.81 2.30
CA GLU A 93 -4.58 -7.77 2.58
C GLU A 93 -4.08 -6.32 2.46
N ASN A 94 -3.49 -5.78 3.52
CA ASN A 94 -2.77 -4.52 3.46
C ASN A 94 -1.30 -4.81 3.14
N LEU A 95 -0.85 -4.39 1.95
CA LEU A 95 0.50 -4.69 1.45
C LEU A 95 1.58 -4.00 2.27
N MET A 96 1.34 -2.76 2.73
CA MET A 96 2.30 -1.99 3.52
C MET A 96 2.54 -2.62 4.90
N PHE A 97 1.48 -3.03 5.58
CA PHE A 97 1.55 -3.60 6.93
C PHE A 97 1.63 -5.13 6.93
N GLY A 98 1.41 -5.80 5.80
CA GLY A 98 1.35 -7.26 5.68
C GLY A 98 0.23 -7.89 6.52
N SER A 99 -0.78 -7.11 6.90
CA SER A 99 -1.91 -7.60 7.68
C SER A 99 -2.97 -8.20 6.78
N VAL A 100 -3.41 -9.42 7.10
CA VAL A 100 -4.45 -10.12 6.34
C VAL A 100 -5.67 -10.31 7.23
N ARG A 101 -6.84 -9.93 6.72
CA ARG A 101 -8.13 -10.15 7.37
C ARG A 101 -9.06 -10.90 6.43
N SER A 102 -9.60 -12.02 6.89
CA SER A 102 -10.56 -12.81 6.10
C SER A 102 -11.98 -12.63 6.67
N ARG A 103 -12.95 -12.51 5.78
CA ARG A 103 -14.37 -12.38 6.13
C ARG A 103 -15.21 -13.28 5.22
N LYS A 104 -16.07 -14.09 5.82
CA LYS A 104 -17.06 -14.89 5.09
C LYS A 104 -18.36 -14.11 4.92
N LEU A 105 -18.80 -13.99 3.69
CA LEU A 105 -20.01 -13.26 3.33
C LEU A 105 -21.03 -14.22 2.76
N HIS A 106 -22.29 -14.06 3.18
CA HIS A 106 -23.42 -14.81 2.66
C HIS A 106 -24.32 -13.86 1.87
N LEU A 107 -24.30 -13.99 0.54
CA LEU A 107 -25.05 -13.15 -0.36
C LEU A 107 -26.29 -13.92 -0.85
N ARG A 108 -27.48 -13.32 -0.74
CA ARG A 108 -28.70 -13.93 -1.28
C ARG A 108 -28.74 -13.68 -2.79
N LEU A 109 -29.01 -14.75 -3.55
CA LEU A 109 -29.18 -14.62 -4.99
C LEU A 109 -30.64 -14.32 -5.32
N GLY A 110 -30.87 -13.31 -6.12
CA GLY A 110 -32.16 -12.92 -6.65
C GLY A 110 -32.18 -12.92 -8.19
N ARG A 111 -33.19 -12.33 -8.77
CA ARG A 111 -33.32 -12.19 -10.24
C ARG A 111 -32.57 -10.95 -10.72
N GLY A 112 -31.73 -11.11 -11.76
CA GLY A 112 -31.00 -10.01 -12.37
C GLY A 112 -29.69 -9.63 -11.65
N GLU A 113 -29.08 -8.53 -12.07
CA GLU A 113 -27.85 -7.99 -11.47
C GLU A 113 -28.13 -7.50 -10.05
N GLN A 114 -27.26 -7.86 -9.13
CA GLN A 114 -27.34 -7.48 -7.73
C GLN A 114 -26.05 -6.83 -7.27
N ARG A 115 -26.17 -5.77 -6.50
CA ARG A 115 -25.05 -5.01 -5.94
C ARG A 115 -25.14 -5.00 -4.42
N TYR A 116 -24.08 -5.52 -3.78
CA TYR A 116 -23.96 -5.57 -2.33
C TYR A 116 -22.86 -4.62 -1.89
N GLN A 117 -23.21 -3.62 -1.11
CA GLN A 117 -22.26 -2.69 -0.54
C GLN A 117 -21.82 -3.17 0.84
N ILE A 118 -20.54 -3.37 1.03
CA ILE A 118 -19.95 -3.86 2.26
C ILE A 118 -18.93 -2.83 2.72
N PRO A 119 -19.12 -2.22 3.90
CA PRO A 119 -18.15 -1.30 4.45
C PRO A 119 -16.90 -2.06 4.92
N ILE A 120 -15.76 -1.65 4.43
CA ILE A 120 -14.44 -2.12 4.88
C ILE A 120 -13.87 -1.04 5.80
N PRO A 121 -13.57 -1.36 7.08
CA PRO A 121 -12.92 -0.40 7.96
C PRO A 121 -11.48 -0.14 7.50
N ALA A 122 -11.18 1.10 7.18
CA ALA A 122 -9.84 1.58 6.83
C ALA A 122 -9.04 1.86 8.12
N ALA A 123 -8.69 0.81 8.86
CA ALA A 123 -7.98 0.94 10.14
C ALA A 123 -6.49 1.30 9.96
N GLN A 124 -5.92 1.03 8.80
CA GLN A 124 -4.50 1.24 8.47
C GLN A 124 -4.40 1.92 7.11
N CYS A 125 -3.45 2.85 6.97
CA CYS A 125 -3.08 3.38 5.66
C CYS A 125 -2.33 2.32 4.84
N GLY A 126 -2.11 2.58 3.55
CA GLY A 126 -1.40 1.66 2.66
C GLY A 126 -2.26 1.14 1.51
N GLN A 127 -1.64 0.43 0.62
CA GLN A 127 -2.32 -0.24 -0.49
C GLN A 127 -2.98 -1.52 0.00
N VAL A 128 -4.27 -1.66 -0.25
CA VAL A 128 -5.08 -2.80 0.16
C VAL A 128 -5.48 -3.61 -1.06
N CYS A 129 -5.14 -4.89 -1.05
CA CYS A 129 -5.56 -5.87 -2.04
C CYS A 129 -6.80 -6.63 -1.53
N LEU A 130 -7.86 -6.65 -2.33
CA LEU A 130 -9.11 -7.32 -2.05
C LEU A 130 -9.23 -8.53 -2.97
N ARG A 131 -9.20 -9.72 -2.38
CA ARG A 131 -9.22 -11.00 -3.09
C ARG A 131 -10.38 -11.86 -2.61
N CYS A 132 -10.97 -12.61 -3.53
CA CYS A 132 -11.91 -13.67 -3.18
C CYS A 132 -11.19 -15.01 -3.25
N ASP A 133 -10.87 -15.60 -2.10
CA ASP A 133 -10.16 -16.88 -2.00
C ASP A 133 -11.08 -18.05 -2.37
N GLY A 134 -12.39 -17.88 -2.21
CA GLY A 134 -13.38 -18.87 -2.60
C GLY A 134 -14.76 -18.26 -2.80
N VAL A 135 -15.40 -18.66 -3.89
CA VAL A 135 -16.79 -18.32 -4.17
C VAL A 135 -17.56 -19.59 -4.39
N ARG A 136 -18.58 -19.85 -3.58
CA ARG A 136 -19.40 -21.03 -3.63
C ARG A 136 -20.87 -20.67 -3.70
N VAL A 137 -21.59 -21.39 -4.53
CA VAL A 137 -23.05 -21.28 -4.61
C VAL A 137 -23.70 -22.45 -3.88
N LEU A 138 -24.78 -22.18 -3.19
CA LEU A 138 -25.54 -23.14 -2.39
C LEU A 138 -26.95 -23.28 -2.99
N ASP A 139 -27.44 -24.50 -2.96
CA ASP A 139 -28.81 -24.79 -3.37
C ASP A 139 -29.84 -24.40 -2.31
N VAL A 140 -31.11 -24.43 -2.68
CA VAL A 140 -32.25 -24.07 -1.79
C VAL A 140 -32.34 -24.98 -0.57
N LEU A 141 -31.92 -26.24 -0.71
CA LEU A 141 -31.99 -27.26 0.34
C LEU A 141 -30.73 -27.30 1.22
N ASP A 142 -29.70 -26.52 0.88
CA ASP A 142 -28.38 -26.52 1.51
C ASP A 142 -27.69 -27.92 1.46
N LEU A 143 -28.02 -28.76 0.45
CA LEU A 143 -27.44 -30.10 0.31
C LEU A 143 -26.06 -30.04 -0.36
N PHE A 144 -25.95 -29.26 -1.40
CA PHE A 144 -24.73 -29.15 -2.23
C PHE A 144 -24.17 -27.73 -2.26
N SER A 145 -22.88 -27.66 -2.50
CA SER A 145 -22.20 -26.41 -2.77
C SER A 145 -21.28 -26.59 -3.98
N MET A 146 -21.29 -25.66 -4.92
CA MET A 146 -20.44 -25.67 -6.10
C MET A 146 -19.58 -24.41 -6.15
N ALA A 147 -18.30 -24.58 -6.51
CA ALA A 147 -17.40 -23.45 -6.70
C ALA A 147 -17.77 -22.71 -7.99
N CYS A 148 -17.69 -21.37 -7.93
CA CYS A 148 -17.81 -20.48 -9.09
C CYS A 148 -16.44 -20.20 -9.71
N ALA A 149 -16.44 -19.49 -10.84
CA ALA A 149 -15.23 -19.00 -11.48
C ALA A 149 -14.42 -18.09 -10.53
N PRO A 150 -13.09 -18.06 -10.64
CA PRO A 150 -12.24 -17.16 -9.88
C PRO A 150 -12.59 -15.70 -10.18
N VAL A 151 -12.46 -14.85 -9.18
CA VAL A 151 -12.77 -13.43 -9.24
C VAL A 151 -11.45 -12.66 -9.34
N ARG A 152 -11.43 -11.65 -10.22
CA ARG A 152 -10.27 -10.77 -10.33
C ARG A 152 -10.12 -9.96 -9.04
N GLU A 153 -8.91 -9.91 -8.51
CA GLU A 153 -8.57 -9.06 -7.38
C GLU A 153 -8.64 -7.58 -7.75
N VAL A 154 -8.91 -6.76 -6.76
CA VAL A 154 -8.99 -5.30 -6.90
C VAL A 154 -8.14 -4.67 -5.82
N GLN A 155 -7.40 -3.64 -6.20
CA GLN A 155 -6.55 -2.88 -5.29
C GLN A 155 -7.15 -1.49 -5.06
N THR A 156 -6.94 -0.97 -3.85
CA THR A 156 -7.33 0.39 -3.46
C THR A 156 -6.31 0.95 -2.49
N THR A 157 -6.08 2.27 -2.52
CA THR A 157 -5.15 2.93 -1.61
C THR A 157 -5.92 3.60 -0.48
N ILE A 158 -5.51 3.34 0.76
CA ILE A 158 -5.99 4.03 1.95
C ILE A 158 -4.92 5.05 2.33
N TYR A 159 -5.24 6.32 2.17
CA TYR A 159 -4.35 7.42 2.54
C TYR A 159 -4.33 7.64 4.05
N PRO A 160 -3.22 8.11 4.61
CA PRO A 160 -3.12 8.40 6.04
C PRO A 160 -4.12 9.48 6.47
N ARG A 161 -4.44 9.51 7.75
CA ARG A 161 -5.26 10.56 8.34
C ARG A 161 -4.59 11.93 8.20
N ARG A 162 -5.38 13.01 8.20
CA ARG A 162 -4.86 14.37 8.16
C ARG A 162 -4.42 14.79 9.56
N VAL A 163 -3.14 15.10 9.67
CA VAL A 163 -2.55 15.69 10.88
C VAL A 163 -2.20 17.15 10.58
N ARG A 164 -2.37 18.04 11.54
CA ARG A 164 -1.97 19.45 11.40
C ARG A 164 -0.55 19.60 11.94
N VAL A 165 0.39 19.83 11.05
CA VAL A 165 1.79 20.10 11.38
C VAL A 165 2.16 21.48 10.84
N GLN A 166 2.77 22.33 11.67
CA GLN A 166 3.44 23.56 11.26
C GLN A 166 4.92 23.22 11.07
N VAL A 167 5.38 23.31 9.84
CA VAL A 167 6.79 23.17 9.52
C VAL A 167 7.43 24.54 9.65
N LEU A 168 8.40 24.68 10.55
CA LEU A 168 9.20 25.89 10.74
C LEU A 168 10.55 25.68 10.08
N LEU A 169 10.84 26.44 9.04
CA LEU A 169 12.12 26.38 8.35
C LEU A 169 13.17 27.19 9.15
N SER A 170 14.28 26.56 9.48
CA SER A 170 15.46 27.22 10.03
C SER A 170 16.11 28.10 8.96
N GLN A 171 16.72 29.22 9.34
CA GLN A 171 17.46 30.07 8.39
C GLN A 171 18.60 29.36 7.70
N ALA A 172 19.17 28.30 8.31
CA ALA A 172 20.18 27.44 7.71
C ALA A 172 19.63 26.59 6.55
N THR A 173 18.31 26.37 6.50
CA THR A 173 17.63 25.57 5.46
C THR A 173 17.42 26.38 4.17
N VAL A 174 17.43 27.71 4.27
CA VAL A 174 17.18 28.66 3.16
C VAL A 174 18.51 29.13 2.51
N GLY A 175 19.65 28.72 3.04
CA GLY A 175 20.98 29.09 2.52
C GLY A 175 21.26 28.43 1.15
N ALA A 176 22.14 29.07 0.35
CA ALA A 176 22.52 28.55 -0.97
C ALA A 176 23.15 27.16 -0.87
N PRO A 177 22.85 26.26 -1.84
CA PRO A 177 23.45 24.91 -1.87
C PRO A 177 24.98 25.02 -1.90
N ARG A 178 25.66 24.08 -1.21
CA ARG A 178 27.11 23.93 -1.36
C ARG A 178 27.39 23.48 -2.78
N ALA A 179 28.11 24.32 -3.54
CA ALA A 179 28.44 24.08 -4.94
C ALA A 179 29.25 22.80 -5.19
N ASP A 180 29.78 22.17 -4.14
CA ASP A 180 30.66 21.00 -4.23
C ASP A 180 29.92 19.65 -4.32
N ASN A 181 28.60 19.63 -4.09
CA ASN A 181 27.82 18.38 -3.99
C ASN A 181 26.78 18.29 -5.12
N MET A 182 27.23 17.85 -6.28
CA MET A 182 26.37 17.67 -7.46
C MET A 182 26.10 16.18 -7.73
N MET A 183 24.83 15.76 -7.71
CA MET A 183 24.43 14.47 -8.22
C MET A 183 24.38 14.46 -9.74
N GLN A 184 25.20 13.62 -10.36
CA GLN A 184 25.36 13.49 -11.81
C GLN A 184 24.32 12.55 -12.43
N ASN A 185 23.03 12.89 -12.45
CA ASN A 185 22.09 11.92 -13.04
C ASN A 185 20.95 12.50 -13.89
N ARG A 186 21.03 13.74 -14.36
CA ARG A 186 20.04 14.29 -15.30
C ARG A 186 20.65 15.16 -16.39
N GLN A 187 20.10 15.04 -17.59
CA GLN A 187 20.42 15.84 -18.75
C GLN A 187 19.86 17.26 -18.59
N GLY A 188 20.73 18.26 -18.42
CA GLY A 188 20.37 19.67 -18.29
C GLY A 188 20.60 20.48 -19.58
N ASN A 189 20.00 21.66 -19.66
CA ASN A 189 20.06 22.53 -20.83
C ASN A 189 20.97 23.77 -20.68
N ASP A 190 21.68 23.92 -19.55
CA ASP A 190 22.55 25.08 -19.30
C ASP A 190 24.00 24.80 -19.74
N PRO A 191 24.56 25.58 -20.70
CA PRO A 191 25.89 25.32 -21.26
C PRO A 191 27.05 25.77 -20.37
N SER A 192 26.82 26.38 -19.20
CA SER A 192 27.88 26.92 -18.33
C SER A 192 28.35 25.97 -17.23
N GLU A 193 27.73 24.80 -17.07
CA GLU A 193 28.01 23.85 -15.98
C GLU A 193 28.75 22.58 -16.41
N LEU A 194 29.20 21.78 -15.43
CA LEU A 194 29.95 20.55 -15.63
C LEU A 194 29.33 19.64 -16.69
N PHE A 195 30.17 19.15 -17.60
CA PHE A 195 29.73 18.31 -18.70
C PHE A 195 30.23 16.90 -18.53
N ASP A 196 29.36 15.93 -18.81
CA ASP A 196 29.77 14.58 -19.16
C ASP A 196 30.00 14.51 -20.65
N ILE A 197 30.85 13.60 -21.09
CA ILE A 197 31.31 13.48 -22.47
C ILE A 197 30.90 12.10 -22.97
N ARG A 198 30.06 12.07 -24.00
CA ARG A 198 29.67 10.83 -24.67
C ARG A 198 29.77 10.93 -26.18
N GLU A 199 29.77 9.79 -26.84
CA GLU A 199 29.70 9.74 -28.30
C GLU A 199 28.37 10.28 -28.84
N TYR A 200 28.42 10.95 -29.97
CA TYR A 200 27.24 11.47 -30.66
C TYR A 200 26.34 10.34 -31.14
N VAL A 201 25.06 10.46 -30.89
CA VAL A 201 24.02 9.57 -31.43
C VAL A 201 23.15 10.39 -32.41
N PRO A 202 22.76 9.84 -33.58
CA PRO A 202 21.85 10.52 -34.48
C PRO A 202 20.57 11.00 -33.81
N GLY A 203 20.34 12.33 -33.78
CA GLY A 203 19.26 13.00 -33.07
C GLY A 203 19.72 13.97 -31.99
N ASP A 204 21.00 13.96 -31.62
CA ASP A 204 21.57 14.95 -30.69
C ASP A 204 21.67 16.33 -31.31
N ASP A 205 21.58 17.39 -30.51
CA ASP A 205 21.73 18.77 -30.96
C ASP A 205 23.19 19.02 -31.36
N ILE A 206 23.39 19.45 -32.61
CA ILE A 206 24.69 19.75 -33.19
C ILE A 206 25.43 20.84 -32.40
N ARG A 207 24.70 21.72 -31.70
CA ARG A 207 25.28 22.78 -30.86
C ARG A 207 25.98 22.25 -29.61
N SER A 208 25.65 21.05 -29.19
CA SER A 208 26.25 20.39 -28.02
C SER A 208 27.54 19.63 -28.38
N ILE A 209 27.95 19.58 -29.65
CA ILE A 209 29.18 18.90 -30.08
C ILE A 209 30.42 19.62 -29.52
N HIS A 210 31.29 18.85 -28.85
CA HIS A 210 32.59 19.34 -28.39
C HIS A 210 33.65 19.30 -29.48
N TRP A 211 33.60 20.26 -30.43
CA TRP A 211 34.45 20.28 -31.63
C TRP A 211 35.93 20.09 -31.34
N LYS A 212 36.47 20.69 -30.27
CA LYS A 212 37.89 20.58 -29.91
C LYS A 212 38.29 19.16 -29.50
N LEU A 213 37.40 18.40 -28.87
CA LEU A 213 37.67 17.02 -28.47
C LEU A 213 37.39 16.07 -29.60
N SER A 214 36.32 16.29 -30.34
CA SER A 214 35.95 15.52 -31.53
C SER A 214 37.07 15.53 -32.62
N SER A 215 37.76 16.68 -32.78
CA SER A 215 38.89 16.77 -33.72
C SER A 215 40.16 16.02 -33.25
N LYS A 216 40.27 15.70 -31.96
CA LYS A 216 41.40 14.91 -31.41
C LYS A 216 41.14 13.41 -31.42
N THR A 217 39.88 13.00 -31.29
CA THR A 217 39.48 11.59 -31.12
C THR A 217 38.97 10.99 -32.43
N GLU A 218 38.85 11.78 -33.49
CA GLU A 218 38.26 11.37 -34.78
C GLU A 218 36.82 10.84 -34.67
N GLN A 219 36.16 11.08 -33.54
CA GLN A 219 34.76 10.70 -33.25
C GLN A 219 34.01 11.94 -32.84
N LEU A 220 32.73 12.04 -33.25
CA LEU A 220 31.87 13.12 -32.77
C LEU A 220 31.51 12.92 -31.31
N ILE A 221 31.93 13.85 -30.48
CA ILE A 221 31.70 13.85 -29.03
C ILE A 221 30.77 14.99 -28.67
N VAL A 222 29.76 14.66 -27.89
CA VAL A 222 28.74 15.59 -27.39
C VAL A 222 29.01 15.93 -25.96
N ARG A 223 28.87 17.20 -25.61
CA ARG A 223 28.79 17.67 -24.22
C ARG A 223 27.38 17.41 -23.72
N GLN A 224 27.26 16.60 -22.74
CA GLN A 224 25.99 16.40 -22.01
C GLN A 224 26.02 17.31 -20.79
N SER A 225 25.20 18.36 -20.80
CA SER A 225 25.03 19.22 -19.63
C SER A 225 24.36 18.38 -18.53
N ILE A 226 24.93 18.42 -17.34
CA ILE A 226 24.40 17.77 -16.16
C ILE A 226 23.67 18.84 -15.34
N GLU A 227 22.37 18.68 -15.15
CA GLU A 227 21.63 19.57 -14.28
C GLU A 227 22.05 19.26 -12.82
N PRO A 228 22.60 20.24 -12.07
CA PRO A 228 22.97 19.97 -10.70
C PRO A 228 21.71 19.69 -9.89
N PHE A 229 21.70 18.53 -9.27
CA PHE A 229 20.64 18.15 -8.37
C PHE A 229 20.82 18.90 -7.04
N SER A 230 20.12 19.99 -6.85
CA SER A 230 20.28 20.85 -5.69
C SER A 230 18.99 20.91 -4.88
N TYR A 231 18.78 19.90 -4.03
CA TYR A 231 17.76 19.94 -3.00
C TYR A 231 18.44 20.13 -1.65
N HIS A 232 17.89 21.07 -0.87
CA HIS A 232 18.41 21.32 0.48
C HIS A 232 18.00 20.26 1.47
N MET A 233 16.89 19.55 1.22
CA MET A 233 16.26 18.66 2.19
C MET A 233 15.94 17.29 1.60
N ALA A 234 16.26 16.24 2.37
CA ALA A 234 15.80 14.88 2.15
C ALA A 234 14.81 14.46 3.25
N LEU A 235 13.69 13.85 2.87
CA LEU A 235 12.78 13.15 3.76
C LEU A 235 13.04 11.66 3.64
N LEU A 236 13.45 11.02 4.74
CA LEU A 236 13.79 9.60 4.81
C LEU A 236 12.85 8.90 5.78
N PRO A 237 11.84 8.13 5.31
CA PRO A 237 11.08 7.26 6.17
C PRO A 237 11.90 6.00 6.48
N ASP A 238 12.20 5.79 7.76
CA ASP A 238 12.85 4.60 8.27
C ASP A 238 11.95 3.93 9.31
N LEU A 239 11.00 3.15 8.81
CA LEU A 239 9.98 2.49 9.60
C LEU A 239 10.33 1.01 9.78
N GLY A 240 10.11 0.49 10.99
CA GLY A 240 10.25 -0.92 11.31
C GLY A 240 9.06 -1.41 12.12
N ARG A 241 8.69 -2.70 11.96
CA ARG A 241 7.62 -3.33 12.77
C ARG A 241 8.09 -3.73 14.15
N LYS A 242 9.37 -3.91 14.34
CA LYS A 242 10.02 -4.28 15.59
C LYS A 242 11.13 -3.28 15.87
N GLN A 243 11.34 -2.96 17.13
CA GLN A 243 12.43 -2.15 17.61
C GLN A 243 13.12 -2.93 18.74
N GLY A 244 14.22 -3.62 18.42
CA GLY A 244 14.79 -4.63 19.28
C GLY A 244 13.80 -5.77 19.57
N GLU A 245 13.48 -6.03 20.83
CA GLU A 245 12.48 -7.03 21.24
C GLU A 245 11.03 -6.47 21.26
N ARG A 246 10.86 -5.14 21.16
CA ARG A 246 9.55 -4.48 21.19
C ARG A 246 8.89 -4.56 19.83
N SER A 247 7.62 -4.98 19.79
CA SER A 247 6.76 -4.77 18.62
C SER A 247 6.29 -3.32 18.60
N VAL A 248 6.52 -2.63 17.50
CA VAL A 248 6.01 -1.25 17.28
C VAL A 248 4.50 -1.31 17.10
N ASP A 249 3.78 -0.43 17.78
CA ASP A 249 2.33 -0.37 17.69
C ASP A 249 1.87 0.05 16.28
N GLN A 250 0.75 -0.51 15.83
CA GLN A 250 0.15 -0.16 14.54
C GLN A 250 -0.23 1.32 14.46
N ASP A 251 -0.63 1.91 15.59
CA ASP A 251 -0.94 3.34 15.67
C ASP A 251 0.31 4.22 15.56
N GLU A 252 1.47 3.78 16.07
CA GLU A 252 2.75 4.46 15.90
C GLU A 252 3.17 4.45 14.43
N LEU A 253 3.06 3.29 13.75
CA LEU A 253 3.36 3.19 12.32
C LEU A 253 2.43 4.05 11.45
N ASN A 254 1.11 3.97 11.68
CA ASN A 254 0.14 4.84 10.99
C ASN A 254 0.41 6.33 11.27
N GLY A 255 0.75 6.64 12.54
CA GLY A 255 1.11 7.99 12.97
C GLY A 255 2.33 8.53 12.23
N ALA A 256 3.38 7.73 12.09
CA ALA A 256 4.59 8.10 11.36
C ALA A 256 4.30 8.43 9.89
N VAL A 257 3.53 7.57 9.21
CA VAL A 257 3.13 7.84 7.81
C VAL A 257 2.28 9.10 7.70
N ALA A 258 1.36 9.32 8.65
CA ALA A 258 0.53 10.52 8.68
C ALA A 258 1.35 11.80 8.92
N LEU A 259 2.34 11.75 9.82
CA LEU A 259 3.26 12.85 10.09
C LEU A 259 4.14 13.15 8.88
N GLY A 260 4.76 12.14 8.27
CA GLY A 260 5.55 12.31 7.05
C GLY A 260 4.76 12.96 5.92
N SER A 261 3.53 12.47 5.70
CA SER A 261 2.60 13.08 4.73
C SER A 261 2.26 14.54 5.06
N ALA A 262 2.03 14.86 6.33
CA ALA A 262 1.69 16.22 6.76
C ALA A 262 2.88 17.19 6.63
N ILE A 263 4.09 16.74 6.98
CA ILE A 263 5.34 17.50 6.82
C ILE A 263 5.60 17.77 5.34
N ALA A 264 5.54 16.74 4.50
CA ALA A 264 5.72 16.87 3.06
C ALA A 264 4.73 17.89 2.44
N GLN A 265 3.46 17.84 2.84
CA GLN A 265 2.48 18.85 2.44
C GLN A 265 2.78 20.25 3.00
N GLY A 266 3.31 20.32 4.22
CA GLY A 266 3.73 21.57 4.86
C GLY A 266 4.85 22.25 4.09
N LEU A 267 5.87 21.52 3.69
CA LEU A 267 6.98 21.98 2.84
C LEU A 267 6.49 22.50 1.49
N LEU A 268 5.66 21.71 0.81
CA LEU A 268 5.09 22.12 -0.48
C LEU A 268 4.26 23.41 -0.40
N ARG A 269 3.47 23.60 0.67
CA ARG A 269 2.69 24.85 0.87
C ARG A 269 3.57 26.08 1.06
N GLN A 270 4.80 25.88 1.56
CA GLN A 270 5.79 26.95 1.71
C GLN A 270 6.65 27.12 0.46
N GLY A 271 6.36 26.37 -0.62
CA GLY A 271 7.11 26.43 -1.87
C GLY A 271 8.49 25.77 -1.82
N VAL A 272 8.77 24.95 -0.80
CA VAL A 272 10.04 24.24 -0.63
C VAL A 272 10.00 22.96 -1.43
N ALA A 273 10.89 22.84 -2.41
CA ALA A 273 11.14 21.59 -3.11
C ALA A 273 12.09 20.72 -2.28
N PHE A 274 11.81 19.41 -2.22
CA PHE A 274 12.59 18.45 -1.45
C PHE A 274 12.59 17.09 -2.13
N CYS A 275 13.50 16.19 -1.69
CA CYS A 275 13.52 14.81 -2.12
C CYS A 275 12.96 13.90 -1.02
N ALA A 276 12.16 12.90 -1.40
CA ALA A 276 11.86 11.78 -0.53
C ALA A 276 12.71 10.58 -0.93
N ALA A 277 13.49 10.03 -0.02
CA ALA A 277 14.23 8.80 -0.21
C ALA A 277 13.33 7.64 0.19
N LEU A 278 12.75 6.94 -0.78
CA LEU A 278 11.77 5.89 -0.57
C LEU A 278 12.40 4.50 -0.73
N PRO A 279 12.01 3.54 0.11
CA PRO A 279 12.50 2.17 0.00
C PRO A 279 12.01 1.51 -1.29
N THR A 280 12.89 0.70 -1.89
CA THR A 280 12.64 -0.16 -3.04
C THR A 280 13.17 -1.56 -2.77
N ALA A 281 12.90 -2.50 -3.68
CA ALA A 281 13.44 -3.86 -3.58
C ALA A 281 14.99 -3.90 -3.68
N GLU A 282 15.59 -2.90 -4.33
CA GLU A 282 17.03 -2.81 -4.58
C GLU A 282 17.76 -1.81 -3.66
N GLY A 283 17.06 -1.21 -2.70
CA GLY A 283 17.60 -0.22 -1.77
C GLY A 283 16.72 1.00 -1.60
N LEU A 284 17.23 2.19 -1.87
CA LEU A 284 16.50 3.46 -1.83
C LEU A 284 16.48 4.12 -3.20
N GLU A 285 15.39 4.80 -3.49
CA GLU A 285 15.26 5.67 -4.67
C GLU A 285 14.82 7.08 -4.24
N LEU A 286 15.41 8.08 -4.88
CA LEU A 286 15.09 9.48 -4.62
C LEU A 286 13.91 9.91 -5.51
N CYS A 287 12.85 10.36 -4.88
CA CYS A 287 11.68 10.93 -5.53
C CYS A 287 11.67 12.45 -5.30
N GLU A 288 11.81 13.21 -6.38
CA GLU A 288 11.68 14.66 -6.33
C GLU A 288 10.23 15.08 -6.11
N ILE A 289 10.02 16.03 -5.19
CA ILE A 289 8.72 16.57 -4.87
C ILE A 289 8.77 18.09 -5.01
N ARG A 290 8.25 18.59 -6.12
CA ARG A 290 8.11 20.02 -6.44
C ARG A 290 6.65 20.45 -6.49
N THR A 291 5.78 19.52 -6.89
CA THR A 291 4.37 19.78 -7.13
C THR A 291 3.47 18.85 -6.32
N GLN A 292 2.19 19.20 -6.23
CA GLN A 292 1.20 18.33 -5.59
C GLN A 292 1.00 16.99 -6.34
N SER A 293 1.23 16.96 -7.66
CA SER A 293 1.18 15.73 -8.45
C SER A 293 2.36 14.80 -8.15
N ASP A 294 3.57 15.36 -7.95
CA ASP A 294 4.73 14.58 -7.55
C ASP A 294 4.52 13.98 -6.16
N PHE A 295 4.00 14.78 -5.24
CA PHE A 295 3.65 14.30 -3.90
C PHE A 295 2.63 13.15 -3.95
N ALA A 296 1.58 13.27 -4.75
CA ALA A 296 0.57 12.21 -4.87
C ALA A 296 1.19 10.90 -5.40
N ARG A 297 2.01 10.97 -6.46
CA ARG A 297 2.72 9.81 -7.03
C ARG A 297 3.68 9.18 -6.02
N CYS A 298 4.44 10.00 -5.30
CA CYS A 298 5.37 9.57 -4.27
C CYS A 298 4.63 8.88 -3.10
N MET A 299 3.48 9.41 -2.68
CA MET A 299 2.64 8.80 -1.65
C MET A 299 2.06 7.46 -2.10
N ASP A 300 1.58 7.34 -3.33
CA ASP A 300 1.06 6.08 -3.86
C ASP A 300 2.15 5.00 -3.87
N TRP A 301 3.37 5.37 -4.25
CA TRP A 301 4.52 4.47 -4.18
C TRP A 301 4.83 4.07 -2.73
N TRP A 302 5.03 5.03 -1.82
CA TRP A 302 5.34 4.74 -0.43
C TRP A 302 4.31 3.83 0.24
N LEU A 303 3.01 4.09 0.00
CA LEU A 303 1.91 3.30 0.55
C LEU A 303 1.81 1.89 -0.05
N SER A 304 2.46 1.61 -1.16
CA SER A 304 2.53 0.28 -1.78
C SER A 304 3.68 -0.58 -1.26
N TYR A 305 4.69 0.04 -0.61
CA TYR A 305 5.88 -0.66 -0.18
C TYR A 305 5.70 -1.28 1.23
N PRO A 306 6.09 -2.55 1.42
CA PRO A 306 5.96 -3.21 2.72
C PRO A 306 6.94 -2.64 3.75
N ILE A 307 6.45 -2.35 4.96
CA ILE A 307 7.28 -1.95 6.09
C ILE A 307 8.16 -3.13 6.52
N PRO A 308 9.50 -2.97 6.59
CA PRO A 308 10.41 -4.01 7.03
C PRO A 308 10.19 -4.41 8.50
N GLU A 309 10.77 -5.53 8.91
CA GLU A 309 10.68 -5.95 10.32
C GLU A 309 11.47 -5.02 11.22
N ASN A 310 12.69 -4.68 10.85
CA ASN A 310 13.59 -3.84 11.66
C ASN A 310 13.76 -2.46 11.02
N PRO A 311 13.85 -1.38 11.83
CA PRO A 311 14.25 -0.06 11.36
C PRO A 311 15.76 -0.03 11.08
N GLY A 312 16.24 1.06 10.48
CA GLY A 312 17.66 1.28 10.21
C GLY A 312 18.08 0.91 8.79
N ALA A 313 17.30 0.09 8.09
CA ALA A 313 17.64 -0.35 6.74
C ALA A 313 17.66 0.83 5.73
N SER A 314 16.70 1.73 5.82
CA SER A 314 16.66 2.93 4.96
C SER A 314 17.80 3.89 5.29
N LEU A 315 18.11 4.09 6.57
CA LEU A 315 19.23 4.93 6.98
C LEU A 315 20.58 4.36 6.54
N GLN A 316 20.79 3.06 6.71
CA GLN A 316 22.00 2.40 6.24
C GLN A 316 22.17 2.48 4.72
N ALA A 317 21.08 2.29 3.95
CA ALA A 317 21.12 2.43 2.51
C ALA A 317 21.40 3.89 2.07
N PHE A 318 20.87 4.88 2.80
CA PHE A 318 21.16 6.30 2.57
C PHE A 318 22.64 6.62 2.77
N LEU A 319 23.25 6.12 3.85
CA LEU A 319 24.67 6.29 4.15
C LEU A 319 25.56 5.51 3.17
N ALA A 320 25.19 4.31 2.78
CA ALA A 320 25.94 3.49 1.83
C ALA A 320 26.04 4.15 0.45
N GLN A 321 25.06 4.96 0.08
CA GLN A 321 25.07 5.74 -1.17
C GLN A 321 25.74 7.11 -1.03
N HIS A 322 26.27 7.44 0.15
CA HIS A 322 26.92 8.71 0.47
C HIS A 322 26.04 9.94 0.21
N TRP A 323 24.72 9.79 0.36
CA TRP A 323 23.78 10.89 0.12
C TRP A 323 23.82 11.98 1.19
N GLU A 324 24.40 11.71 2.36
CA GLU A 324 24.64 12.70 3.39
C GLU A 324 25.48 13.92 2.90
N GLY A 325 26.27 13.72 1.83
CA GLY A 325 27.01 14.79 1.19
C GLY A 325 26.21 15.69 0.26
N TYR A 326 25.06 15.24 -0.22
CA TYR A 326 24.27 15.95 -1.24
C TYR A 326 23.18 16.85 -0.66
N PHE A 327 22.74 16.56 0.57
CA PHE A 327 21.69 17.32 1.23
C PHE A 327 22.26 18.13 2.39
N THR A 328 21.68 19.31 2.62
CA THR A 328 22.05 20.13 3.78
C THR A 328 21.29 19.71 5.02
N ARG A 329 20.12 19.11 4.85
CA ARG A 329 19.28 18.64 5.93
C ARG A 329 18.58 17.31 5.61
N LEU A 330 18.60 16.41 6.60
CA LEU A 330 17.88 15.15 6.58
C LEU A 330 16.75 15.19 7.61
N LEU A 331 15.54 14.89 7.15
CA LEU A 331 14.39 14.70 7.99
C LEU A 331 14.11 13.19 8.05
N LEU A 332 14.50 12.59 9.17
CA LEU A 332 14.35 11.16 9.42
C LEU A 332 13.02 10.92 10.14
N LEU A 333 12.19 10.05 9.57
CA LEU A 333 10.87 9.73 10.10
C LEU A 333 10.90 8.32 10.67
N THR A 334 10.59 8.16 11.96
CA THR A 334 10.58 6.88 12.67
C THR A 334 9.24 6.61 13.35
N ALA A 335 9.00 5.36 13.70
CA ALA A 335 7.85 4.93 14.50
C ALA A 335 8.33 4.38 15.85
N GLY A 336 7.76 4.85 16.93
CA GLY A 336 8.24 4.59 18.29
C GLY A 336 9.47 5.41 18.66
N PRO A 337 10.02 5.23 19.87
CA PRO A 337 11.25 5.90 20.31
C PRO A 337 12.41 5.60 19.35
N CYS A 338 13.25 6.58 19.08
CA CYS A 338 14.35 6.41 18.13
C CYS A 338 15.57 5.78 18.83
N ASP A 339 15.86 4.52 18.52
CA ASP A 339 17.04 3.78 19.00
C ASP A 339 18.09 3.57 17.87
N LEU A 340 18.04 4.41 16.83
CA LEU A 340 18.94 4.30 15.68
C LEU A 340 20.32 4.87 16.02
N ASP A 341 21.37 4.23 15.50
CA ASP A 341 22.72 4.76 15.56
C ASP A 341 22.86 5.90 14.54
N LEU A 342 22.91 7.12 15.06
CA LEU A 342 23.01 8.38 14.27
C LEU A 342 24.45 8.90 14.17
N THR A 343 25.44 8.24 14.74
CA THR A 343 26.85 8.70 14.80
C THR A 343 27.45 8.93 13.42
N GLY A 344 27.01 8.21 12.40
CA GLY A 344 27.45 8.39 11.01
C GLY A 344 27.01 9.70 10.35
N LEU A 345 26.03 10.41 10.94
CA LEU A 345 25.47 11.66 10.42
C LEU A 345 25.97 12.90 11.16
N ASP A 346 26.56 12.73 12.35
CA ASP A 346 26.97 13.85 13.20
C ASP A 346 27.93 14.81 12.50
N GLY A 347 27.54 16.10 12.47
CA GLY A 347 28.32 17.19 11.88
C GLY A 347 28.40 17.21 10.34
N ARG A 348 27.88 16.20 9.64
CA ARG A 348 27.88 16.16 8.17
C ARG A 348 26.66 16.78 7.55
N ILE A 349 25.50 16.55 8.17
CA ILE A 349 24.20 17.02 7.70
C ILE A 349 23.36 17.52 8.89
N GLY A 350 22.54 18.54 8.69
CA GLY A 350 21.55 18.94 9.70
C GLY A 350 20.48 17.86 9.80
N LEU A 351 20.31 17.27 10.99
CA LEU A 351 19.39 16.14 11.19
C LEU A 351 18.19 16.57 12.03
N THR A 352 17.00 16.28 11.54
CA THR A 352 15.76 16.37 12.32
C THR A 352 15.11 14.99 12.36
N VAL A 353 15.06 14.39 13.53
CA VAL A 353 14.37 13.09 13.74
C VAL A 353 12.95 13.37 14.22
N VAL A 354 11.98 12.84 13.51
CA VAL A 354 10.57 12.94 13.87
C VAL A 354 10.04 11.56 14.18
N SER A 355 9.72 11.31 15.44
CA SER A 355 9.23 10.02 15.92
C SER A 355 7.74 10.11 16.24
N ALA A 356 6.97 9.16 15.71
CA ALA A 356 5.58 8.98 16.12
C ALA A 356 5.55 8.02 17.31
N VAL A 357 5.19 8.51 18.48
CA VAL A 357 5.19 7.75 19.74
C VAL A 357 3.81 7.78 20.40
N ASN A 358 3.49 6.71 21.11
CA ASN A 358 2.21 6.64 21.85
C ASN A 358 2.34 7.32 23.22
N VAL A 359 2.59 8.64 23.21
CA VAL A 359 2.69 9.48 24.41
C VAL A 359 1.67 10.61 24.38
N SER A 360 1.34 11.13 25.55
CA SER A 360 0.31 12.16 25.69
C SER A 360 0.77 13.59 25.38
N ALA A 361 2.08 13.83 25.33
CA ALA A 361 2.64 15.16 25.08
C ALA A 361 3.88 15.07 24.18
N PRO A 362 4.10 16.06 23.29
CA PRO A 362 5.29 16.12 22.46
C PRO A 362 6.53 16.39 23.33
N ALA A 363 7.61 15.67 23.04
CA ALA A 363 8.91 15.93 23.60
C ALA A 363 9.86 16.41 22.49
N THR A 364 10.65 17.43 22.78
CA THR A 364 11.70 17.92 21.89
C THR A 364 13.00 17.91 22.66
N ALA A 365 14.02 17.25 22.11
CA ALA A 365 15.34 17.21 22.69
C ALA A 365 16.40 17.55 21.63
N GLU A 366 17.34 18.42 21.97
CA GLU A 366 18.53 18.65 21.16
C GLU A 366 19.59 17.64 21.56
N MET A 367 20.01 16.78 20.62
CA MET A 367 21.05 15.77 20.85
C MET A 367 22.44 16.32 20.56
N SER A 368 22.54 17.27 19.61
CA SER A 368 23.74 18.00 19.25
C SER A 368 23.36 19.34 18.61
N PRO A 369 24.30 20.27 18.36
CA PRO A 369 24.01 21.53 17.69
C PRO A 369 23.37 21.39 16.30
N THR A 370 23.52 20.22 15.67
CA THR A 370 23.02 19.93 14.32
C THR A 370 21.87 18.91 14.32
N THR A 371 21.56 18.29 15.46
CA THR A 371 20.57 17.21 15.55
C THR A 371 19.45 17.58 16.50
N THR A 372 18.23 17.60 16.00
CA THR A 372 17.01 17.84 16.77
C THR A 372 16.11 16.62 16.71
N MET A 373 15.66 16.14 17.86
CA MET A 373 14.69 15.04 17.95
C MET A 373 13.34 15.60 18.38
N VAL A 374 12.28 15.22 17.68
CA VAL A 374 10.89 15.63 17.96
C VAL A 374 10.02 14.39 18.09
N GLU A 375 9.52 14.13 19.29
CA GLU A 375 8.53 13.08 19.52
C GLU A 375 7.12 13.65 19.45
N LEU A 376 6.29 13.09 18.60
CA LEU A 376 4.92 13.53 18.38
C LEU A 376 3.94 12.40 18.69
N PRO A 377 2.84 12.68 19.41
CA PRO A 377 1.86 11.67 19.73
C PRO A 377 1.13 11.17 18.48
N THR A 378 0.80 9.89 18.49
CA THR A 378 0.08 9.24 17.39
C THR A 378 -1.32 9.83 17.18
N HIS A 379 -1.99 10.27 18.26
CA HIS A 379 -3.30 10.89 18.23
C HIS A 379 -3.25 12.32 18.78
N PRO A 380 -2.92 13.31 17.94
CA PRO A 380 -2.98 14.70 18.37
C PRO A 380 -4.42 15.10 18.67
N ASP A 381 -4.64 15.77 19.79
CA ASP A 381 -5.93 16.42 20.07
C ASP A 381 -6.30 17.33 18.90
N ARG A 382 -7.55 17.28 18.45
CA ARG A 382 -8.02 17.87 17.18
C ARG A 382 -7.76 19.39 17.01
N GLN A 383 -7.26 20.08 18.03
CA GLN A 383 -7.07 21.52 18.05
C GLN A 383 -5.62 21.99 18.00
N GLU A 384 -4.63 21.16 18.33
CA GLU A 384 -3.23 21.58 18.36
C GLU A 384 -2.51 21.26 17.04
N ALA A 385 -1.82 22.26 16.49
CA ALA A 385 -0.90 22.09 15.38
C ALA A 385 0.50 21.84 15.93
N TRP A 386 1.07 20.69 15.57
CA TRP A 386 2.43 20.31 15.96
C TRP A 386 3.46 21.15 15.22
N ARG A 387 4.51 21.60 15.91
CA ARG A 387 5.60 22.37 15.31
C ARG A 387 6.80 21.46 15.08
N VAL A 388 7.26 21.39 13.86
CA VAL A 388 8.50 20.69 13.47
C VAL A 388 9.45 21.73 12.89
N VAL A 389 10.65 21.81 13.46
CA VAL A 389 11.72 22.70 12.98
C VAL A 389 12.56 21.90 11.98
N CYS A 390 12.60 22.36 10.74
CA CYS A 390 13.33 21.73 9.65
C CYS A 390 14.49 22.61 9.16
#